data_773e92ec65e93c49238c074696b86da2
#
_entry.id   773e92ec65e93c49238c074696b86da2
#
_cell.length_a   1.000
_cell.length_b   1.000
_cell.length_c   1.000
_cell.angle_alpha   90.00
_cell.angle_beta   90.00
_cell.angle_gamma   90.00
#
_symmetry.space_group_name_H-M   'P 1'
#
loop_
_entity.id
_entity.type
_entity.pdbx_description
1 polymer ?
#
loop_
_entity_poly.entity_id
_entity_poly.type
_entity_poly.pdbx_seq_one_letter_code
_entity_poly.pdbx_strand_id
1 'polypeptide(L)'
;MPFTRFLGAAGLMLMGSTAIAAPVSVTTVLDPQEQMRFEMGDGTPHFVLAVRREGVSEGEGVLAGAKVTEFGWHDTQPPMGGDPRGYLRFEAENGDVAIVKFTVRAVFMAGADKPELHDDGFWELVNGTGQFEGKRGVGALRIEAAQ
;
A
#
# COMPACT_ATOMS: atom_id res chain seq x y z
N MET A 1 43.10 -27.37 -52.59
CA MET A 1 41.97 -27.76 -51.74
C MET A 1 41.86 -26.75 -50.65
N PRO A 2 40.82 -25.89 -50.59
CA PRO A 2 40.67 -24.93 -49.53
C PRO A 2 39.89 -25.56 -48.40
N PHE A 3 40.42 -25.45 -47.16
CA PHE A 3 39.76 -25.83 -45.92
C PHE A 3 38.77 -24.74 -45.51
N THR A 4 37.49 -25.06 -45.54
CA THR A 4 36.41 -24.22 -45.04
C THR A 4 36.30 -24.41 -43.52
N ARG A 5 36.62 -23.38 -42.76
CA ARG A 5 36.36 -23.33 -41.29
C ARG A 5 34.95 -22.84 -41.04
N PHE A 6 34.09 -23.69 -40.50
CA PHE A 6 32.80 -23.29 -39.91
C PHE A 6 33.04 -22.69 -38.54
N LEU A 7 32.77 -21.39 -38.36
CA LEU A 7 32.61 -20.77 -37.06
C LEU A 7 31.16 -20.99 -36.61
N GLY A 8 30.98 -21.85 -35.64
CA GLY A 8 29.71 -21.97 -34.91
C GLY A 8 29.56 -20.81 -33.93
N ALA A 9 28.58 -19.94 -34.18
CA ALA A 9 28.18 -18.93 -33.19
C ALA A 9 27.33 -19.60 -32.13
N ALA A 10 27.86 -19.71 -30.90
CA ALA A 10 27.06 -20.12 -29.73
C ALA A 10 26.24 -18.93 -29.28
N GLY A 11 24.95 -18.91 -29.54
CA GLY A 11 24.00 -17.96 -29.03
C GLY A 11 23.71 -18.25 -27.53
N LEU A 12 24.14 -17.36 -26.65
CA LEU A 12 23.78 -17.38 -25.22
C LEU A 12 22.34 -16.86 -25.09
N MET A 13 21.37 -17.76 -24.92
CA MET A 13 20.01 -17.39 -24.55
C MET A 13 20.01 -17.06 -23.04
N LEU A 14 19.95 -15.78 -22.69
CA LEU A 14 19.56 -15.35 -21.36
C LEU A 14 18.06 -15.62 -21.19
N MET A 15 17.72 -16.73 -20.56
CA MET A 15 16.37 -16.93 -20.03
C MET A 15 16.20 -16.02 -18.81
N GLY A 16 15.59 -14.85 -19.03
CA GLY A 16 15.13 -14.01 -17.94
C GLY A 16 14.04 -14.76 -17.17
N SER A 17 14.36 -15.25 -15.97
CA SER A 17 13.36 -15.74 -15.04
C SER A 17 12.49 -14.57 -14.63
N THR A 18 11.28 -14.49 -15.15
CA THR A 18 10.23 -13.62 -14.57
C THR A 18 9.85 -14.24 -13.25
N ALA A 19 10.45 -13.75 -12.16
CA ALA A 19 10.00 -14.09 -10.84
C ALA A 19 8.59 -13.52 -10.65
N ILE A 20 7.59 -14.39 -10.68
CA ILE A 20 6.24 -14.04 -10.25
C ILE A 20 6.36 -13.73 -8.76
N ALA A 21 6.13 -12.48 -8.37
CA ALA A 21 6.12 -12.10 -6.97
C ALA A 21 5.04 -12.92 -6.25
N ALA A 22 5.40 -13.52 -5.11
CA ALA A 22 4.44 -14.22 -4.28
C ALA A 22 3.32 -13.24 -3.85
N PRO A 23 2.06 -13.67 -3.83
CA PRO A 23 0.96 -12.83 -3.40
C PRO A 23 1.17 -12.36 -1.95
N VAL A 24 0.74 -11.14 -1.66
CA VAL A 24 0.73 -10.55 -0.33
C VAL A 24 -0.71 -10.28 0.06
N SER A 25 -1.12 -10.78 1.22
CA SER A 25 -2.43 -10.48 1.81
C SER A 25 -2.24 -10.25 3.31
N VAL A 26 -2.33 -9.00 3.72
CA VAL A 26 -2.13 -8.61 5.13
C VAL A 26 -3.23 -7.68 5.61
N THR A 27 -3.55 -7.79 6.89
CA THR A 27 -4.42 -6.88 7.63
C THR A 27 -3.61 -6.22 8.73
N THR A 28 -3.88 -4.96 9.04
CA THR A 28 -3.23 -4.23 10.12
C THR A 28 -4.26 -3.42 10.88
N VAL A 29 -4.32 -3.58 12.18
CA VAL A 29 -4.99 -2.63 13.07
C VAL A 29 -4.01 -1.50 13.37
N LEU A 30 -4.41 -0.26 13.06
CA LEU A 30 -3.55 0.92 13.16
C LEU A 30 -4.04 1.82 14.29
N ASP A 31 -3.25 1.92 15.35
CA ASP A 31 -3.52 2.77 16.51
C ASP A 31 -2.98 4.19 16.29
N PRO A 32 -3.79 5.25 16.49
CA PRO A 32 -3.35 6.63 16.36
C PRO A 32 -2.24 6.98 17.37
N GLN A 33 -1.13 7.52 16.87
CA GLN A 33 -0.02 8.05 17.67
C GLN A 33 -0.03 9.58 17.68
N GLU A 34 -0.26 10.16 16.50
CA GLU A 34 -0.34 11.59 16.29
C GLU A 34 -1.46 11.90 15.30
N GLN A 35 -2.19 12.97 15.55
CA GLN A 35 -3.19 13.45 14.60
C GLN A 35 -3.36 14.97 14.69
N MET A 36 -3.62 15.57 13.55
CA MET A 36 -3.93 16.99 13.42
C MET A 36 -5.14 17.14 12.51
N ARG A 37 -6.18 17.82 13.01
CA ARG A 37 -7.41 18.04 12.28
C ARG A 37 -7.54 19.50 11.87
N PHE A 38 -7.84 19.71 10.59
CA PHE A 38 -8.08 21.03 10.00
C PHE A 38 -9.53 21.10 9.53
N GLU A 39 -10.32 21.96 10.16
CA GLU A 39 -11.69 22.26 9.71
C GLU A 39 -11.63 23.28 8.56
N MET A 40 -12.40 23.06 7.50
CA MET A 40 -12.41 23.99 6.36
C MET A 40 -13.14 25.30 6.67
N GLY A 41 -14.11 25.29 7.62
CA GLY A 41 -14.83 26.49 8.04
C GLY A 41 -15.78 27.07 6.98
N ASP A 42 -16.17 26.27 6.02
CA ASP A 42 -17.05 26.64 4.91
C ASP A 42 -18.56 26.42 5.19
N GLY A 43 -18.88 26.12 6.45
CA GLY A 43 -20.25 25.81 6.90
C GLY A 43 -20.64 24.34 6.66
N THR A 44 -19.74 23.52 6.14
CA THR A 44 -19.91 22.07 5.99
C THR A 44 -19.07 21.31 7.03
N PRO A 45 -19.34 20.02 7.29
CA PRO A 45 -18.52 19.19 8.15
C PRO A 45 -17.23 18.70 7.46
N HIS A 46 -16.70 19.45 6.50
CA HIS A 46 -15.50 19.14 5.76
C HIS A 46 -14.25 19.37 6.62
N PHE A 47 -13.38 18.38 6.68
CA PHE A 47 -12.11 18.48 7.39
C PHE A 47 -11.02 17.64 6.72
N VAL A 48 -9.78 17.98 7.02
CA VAL A 48 -8.62 17.16 6.70
C VAL A 48 -8.00 16.67 8.00
N LEU A 49 -7.66 15.39 8.04
CA LEU A 49 -6.97 14.76 9.15
C LEU A 49 -5.59 14.27 8.70
N ALA A 50 -4.53 14.91 9.18
CA ALA A 50 -3.19 14.39 9.07
C ALA A 50 -2.93 13.43 10.23
N VAL A 51 -2.44 12.20 9.94
CA VAL A 51 -2.27 11.15 10.95
C VAL A 51 -0.93 10.46 10.84
N ARG A 52 -0.41 10.04 12.01
CA ARG A 52 0.57 8.96 12.14
C ARG A 52 -0.06 7.88 13.00
N ARG A 53 -0.14 6.67 12.46
CA ARG A 53 -0.68 5.48 13.15
C ARG A 53 0.33 4.36 13.09
N GLU A 54 0.29 3.46 14.08
CA GLU A 54 1.20 2.32 14.15
C GLU A 54 0.44 1.02 14.41
N GLY A 55 0.98 -0.08 13.91
CA GLY A 55 0.45 -1.42 14.12
C GLY A 55 1.43 -2.50 13.68
N VAL A 56 0.94 -3.73 13.64
CA VAL A 56 1.68 -4.89 13.12
C VAL A 56 0.79 -5.58 12.09
N SER A 57 1.37 -5.94 10.96
CA SER A 57 0.65 -6.64 9.90
C SER A 57 0.51 -8.13 10.22
N GLU A 58 -0.68 -8.65 9.98
CA GLU A 58 -1.00 -10.07 10.10
C GLU A 58 -1.43 -10.61 8.75
N GLY A 59 -1.17 -11.87 8.46
CA GLY A 59 -1.60 -12.52 7.23
C GLY A 59 -0.48 -13.27 6.53
N GLU A 60 -0.39 -13.16 5.20
CA GLU A 60 0.50 -13.96 4.36
C GLU A 60 1.38 -13.07 3.46
N GLY A 61 2.56 -13.61 3.14
CA GLY A 61 3.53 -13.00 2.24
C GLY A 61 4.61 -12.20 2.97
N VAL A 62 5.44 -11.53 2.19
CA VAL A 62 6.67 -10.88 2.68
C VAL A 62 6.46 -9.67 3.59
N LEU A 63 5.21 -9.18 3.71
CA LEU A 63 4.84 -8.08 4.60
C LEU A 63 4.17 -8.56 5.90
N ALA A 64 3.92 -9.85 6.06
CA ALA A 64 3.35 -10.40 7.28
C ALA A 64 4.32 -10.29 8.46
N GLY A 65 3.83 -9.92 9.63
CA GLY A 65 4.62 -9.72 10.85
C GLY A 65 5.44 -8.43 10.90
N ALA A 66 5.36 -7.58 9.87
CA ALA A 66 6.10 -6.33 9.83
C ALA A 66 5.46 -5.28 10.76
N LYS A 67 6.29 -4.44 11.39
CA LYS A 67 5.82 -3.21 12.02
C LYS A 67 5.35 -2.25 10.94
N VAL A 68 4.15 -1.69 11.09
CA VAL A 68 3.55 -0.78 10.13
C VAL A 68 3.42 0.61 10.73
N THR A 69 3.86 1.62 9.99
CA THR A 69 3.60 3.03 10.31
C THR A 69 2.86 3.67 9.14
N GLU A 70 1.68 4.19 9.38
CA GLU A 70 0.96 5.04 8.43
C GLU A 70 1.36 6.50 8.60
N PHE A 71 1.56 7.16 7.45
CA PHE A 71 1.61 8.60 7.32
C PHE A 71 0.49 9.01 6.37
N GLY A 72 -0.66 9.37 6.94
CA GLY A 72 -1.91 9.54 6.22
C GLY A 72 -2.37 10.99 6.14
N TRP A 73 -3.06 11.29 5.03
CA TRP A 73 -3.80 12.51 4.80
C TRP A 73 -5.21 12.14 4.37
N HIS A 74 -6.17 12.36 5.28
CA HIS A 74 -7.56 11.97 5.11
C HIS A 74 -8.40 13.23 4.88
N ASP A 75 -8.67 13.54 3.63
CA ASP A 75 -9.63 14.56 3.24
C ASP A 75 -11.02 13.95 3.34
N THR A 76 -11.87 14.50 4.21
CA THR A 76 -13.16 13.90 4.56
C THR A 76 -14.25 14.93 4.54
N GLN A 77 -15.30 14.68 3.73
CA GLN A 77 -16.44 15.55 3.54
C GLN A 77 -17.75 14.80 3.77
N PRO A 78 -18.17 14.60 5.03
CA PRO A 78 -19.43 13.93 5.31
C PRO A 78 -20.64 14.76 4.82
N PRO A 79 -21.70 14.12 4.30
CA PRO A 79 -21.87 12.70 4.02
C PRO A 79 -21.42 12.30 2.60
N MET A 80 -20.65 13.13 1.91
CA MET A 80 -20.25 12.94 0.50
C MET A 80 -19.22 11.83 0.32
N GLY A 81 -18.25 11.75 1.22
CA GLY A 81 -17.14 10.81 1.15
C GLY A 81 -15.80 11.44 1.50
N GLY A 82 -14.74 10.95 0.87
CA GLY A 82 -13.38 11.45 1.10
C GLY A 82 -12.35 10.80 0.21
N ASP A 83 -11.11 11.28 0.34
CA ASP A 83 -9.96 10.82 -0.43
C ASP A 83 -8.75 10.53 0.50
N PRO A 84 -8.80 9.47 1.34
CA PRO A 84 -7.66 9.05 2.13
C PRO A 84 -6.47 8.66 1.25
N ARG A 85 -5.29 9.14 1.60
CA ARG A 85 -4.05 8.85 0.87
C ARG A 85 -2.84 8.98 1.78
N GLY A 86 -1.74 8.39 1.38
CA GLY A 86 -0.51 8.49 2.14
C GLY A 86 0.46 7.37 1.85
N TYR A 87 1.23 7.04 2.89
CA TYR A 87 2.23 6.00 2.84
C TYR A 87 2.08 5.05 4.03
N LEU A 88 2.34 3.78 3.78
CA LEU A 88 2.54 2.76 4.78
C LEU A 88 4.02 2.35 4.73
N ARG A 89 4.72 2.47 5.83
CA ARG A 89 6.08 1.99 6.00
C ARG A 89 6.02 0.66 6.75
N PHE A 90 6.38 -0.40 6.07
CA PHE A 90 6.53 -1.73 6.66
C PHE A 90 7.99 -1.95 7.03
N GLU A 91 8.26 -2.34 8.26
CA GLU A 91 9.59 -2.71 8.74
C GLU A 91 9.56 -4.18 9.15
N ALA A 92 10.25 -5.01 8.38
CA ALA A 92 10.38 -6.43 8.66
C ALA A 92 11.25 -6.67 9.90
N GLU A 93 11.18 -7.85 10.50
CA GLU A 93 11.93 -8.22 11.71
C GLU A 93 13.46 -8.05 11.54
N ASN A 94 13.98 -8.27 10.34
CA ASN A 94 15.39 -8.08 10.00
C ASN A 94 15.79 -6.62 9.73
N GLY A 95 14.86 -5.67 9.85
CA GLY A 95 15.09 -4.24 9.63
C GLY A 95 14.93 -3.77 8.19
N ASP A 96 14.62 -4.65 7.23
CA ASP A 96 14.33 -4.27 5.87
C ASP A 96 13.00 -3.49 5.80
N VAL A 97 12.97 -2.45 4.97
CA VAL A 97 11.84 -1.54 4.89
C VAL A 97 11.18 -1.60 3.51
N ALA A 98 9.85 -1.67 3.49
CA ALA A 98 9.04 -1.45 2.30
C ALA A 98 8.23 -0.17 2.46
N ILE A 99 8.23 0.69 1.44
CA ILE A 99 7.42 1.90 1.37
C ILE A 99 6.31 1.69 0.36
N VAL A 100 5.11 1.71 0.87
CA VAL A 100 3.87 1.51 0.10
C VAL A 100 3.11 2.83 0.07
N LYS A 101 2.81 3.31 -1.13
CA LYS A 101 1.90 4.43 -1.34
C LYS A 101 0.49 3.91 -1.43
N PHE A 102 -0.47 4.59 -0.84
CA PHE A 102 -1.88 4.23 -0.98
C PHE A 102 -2.75 5.41 -1.38
N THR A 103 -3.84 5.10 -2.05
CA THR A 103 -4.92 6.02 -2.41
C THR A 103 -6.24 5.28 -2.27
N VAL A 104 -7.18 5.90 -1.57
CA VAL A 104 -8.49 5.33 -1.27
C VAL A 104 -9.57 6.34 -1.66
N ARG A 105 -10.71 5.85 -2.11
CA ARG A 105 -11.93 6.61 -2.24
C ARG A 105 -12.91 6.16 -1.18
N ALA A 106 -13.26 7.07 -0.30
CA ALA A 106 -14.29 6.89 0.71
C ALA A 106 -15.65 7.33 0.14
N VAL A 107 -16.67 6.49 0.27
CA VAL A 107 -18.02 6.77 -0.18
C VAL A 107 -19.02 6.37 0.89
N PHE A 108 -19.94 7.27 1.23
CA PHE A 108 -21.08 6.92 2.09
C PHE A 108 -22.21 6.32 1.23
N MET A 109 -22.53 5.07 1.51
CA MET A 109 -23.63 4.36 0.86
C MET A 109 -24.86 4.36 1.75
N ALA A 110 -26.05 4.29 1.15
CA ALA A 110 -27.28 4.11 1.93
C ALA A 110 -27.29 2.72 2.57
N GLY A 111 -27.23 2.67 3.90
CA GLY A 111 -27.41 1.45 4.68
C GLY A 111 -28.85 1.31 5.18
N ALA A 112 -29.16 0.20 5.83
CA ALA A 112 -30.51 -0.11 6.34
C ALA A 112 -30.96 0.88 7.43
N ASP A 113 -30.07 1.21 8.37
CA ASP A 113 -30.36 2.08 9.53
C ASP A 113 -29.59 3.40 9.50
N LYS A 114 -28.40 3.40 8.90
CA LYS A 114 -27.51 4.56 8.78
C LYS A 114 -26.65 4.43 7.53
N PRO A 115 -26.08 5.54 7.02
CA PRO A 115 -25.08 5.47 5.95
C PRO A 115 -23.88 4.62 6.38
N GLU A 116 -23.44 3.78 5.48
CA GLU A 116 -22.24 2.95 5.63
C GLU A 116 -21.09 3.57 4.85
N LEU A 117 -19.92 3.62 5.47
CA LEU A 117 -18.71 4.11 4.84
C LEU A 117 -17.98 2.95 4.16
N HIS A 118 -17.70 3.11 2.88
CA HIS A 118 -16.91 2.19 2.07
C HIS A 118 -15.64 2.88 1.61
N ASP A 119 -14.50 2.41 2.10
CA ASP A 119 -13.18 2.95 1.84
C ASP A 119 -12.37 1.95 1.03
N ASP A 120 -12.48 2.01 -0.29
CA ASP A 120 -11.80 1.11 -1.20
C ASP A 120 -10.79 1.87 -2.08
N GLY A 121 -9.66 1.24 -2.33
CA GLY A 121 -8.61 1.82 -3.13
C GLY A 121 -7.53 0.82 -3.52
N PHE A 122 -6.35 1.32 -3.71
CA PHE A 122 -5.19 0.53 -4.10
C PHE A 122 -3.93 1.00 -3.42
N TRP A 123 -2.96 0.10 -3.37
CA TRP A 123 -1.61 0.35 -2.90
C TRP A 123 -0.58 0.05 -3.99
N GLU A 124 0.57 0.69 -3.87
CA GLU A 124 1.73 0.49 -4.73
C GLU A 124 3.01 0.44 -3.88
N LEU A 125 3.83 -0.59 -4.04
CA LEU A 125 5.18 -0.64 -3.49
C LEU A 125 6.07 0.29 -4.32
N VAL A 126 6.45 1.43 -3.75
CA VAL A 126 7.18 2.50 -4.46
C VAL A 126 8.66 2.52 -4.18
N ASN A 127 9.08 2.00 -3.01
CA ASN A 127 10.49 1.93 -2.62
C ASN A 127 10.71 0.86 -1.55
N GLY A 128 11.97 0.48 -1.32
CA GLY A 128 12.34 -0.44 -0.26
C GLY A 128 13.83 -0.61 -0.11
N THR A 129 14.22 -1.25 1.00
CA THR A 129 15.60 -1.63 1.32
C THR A 129 15.70 -3.15 1.44
N GLY A 130 16.92 -3.68 1.40
CA GLY A 130 17.20 -5.10 1.58
C GLY A 130 16.36 -5.98 0.65
N GLN A 131 15.57 -6.89 1.22
CA GLN A 131 14.72 -7.79 0.42
C GLN A 131 13.68 -7.08 -0.46
N PHE A 132 13.39 -5.81 -0.20
CA PHE A 132 12.42 -5.01 -0.96
C PHE A 132 13.07 -4.09 -1.99
N GLU A 133 14.40 -4.00 -2.02
CA GLU A 133 15.12 -3.15 -2.96
C GLU A 133 14.81 -3.51 -4.41
N GLY A 134 14.46 -2.51 -5.22
CA GLY A 134 14.12 -2.67 -6.64
C GLY A 134 12.82 -3.41 -6.93
N LYS A 135 12.10 -3.89 -5.93
CA LYS A 135 10.81 -4.57 -6.10
C LYS A 135 9.69 -3.58 -6.39
N ARG A 136 8.68 -4.07 -7.09
CA ARG A 136 7.44 -3.37 -7.40
C ARG A 136 6.25 -4.27 -7.10
N GLY A 137 5.12 -3.67 -6.77
CA GLY A 137 3.88 -4.40 -6.55
C GLY A 137 2.72 -3.42 -6.45
N VAL A 138 1.53 -3.90 -6.80
CA VAL A 138 0.27 -3.17 -6.66
C VAL A 138 -0.80 -4.13 -6.17
N GLY A 139 -1.80 -3.61 -5.49
CA GLY A 139 -2.92 -4.40 -5.02
C GLY A 139 -4.08 -3.55 -4.54
N ALA A 140 -5.18 -4.22 -4.20
CA ALA A 140 -6.34 -3.58 -3.59
C ALA A 140 -6.06 -3.27 -2.12
N LEU A 141 -6.64 -2.17 -1.64
CA LEU A 141 -6.66 -1.75 -0.25
C LEU A 141 -8.08 -1.44 0.18
N ARG A 142 -8.45 -1.90 1.36
CA ARG A 142 -9.69 -1.49 2.03
C ARG A 142 -9.37 -0.97 3.42
N ILE A 143 -10.02 0.13 3.81
CA ILE A 143 -9.99 0.66 5.16
C ILE A 143 -11.34 0.37 5.80
N GLU A 144 -11.32 -0.18 7.00
CA GLU A 144 -12.52 -0.44 7.81
C GLU A 144 -12.36 0.23 9.17
N ALA A 145 -13.46 0.70 9.74
CA ALA A 145 -13.44 1.19 11.11
C ALA A 145 -13.12 0.04 12.07
N ALA A 146 -12.20 0.25 13.00
CA ALA A 146 -11.95 -0.71 14.07
C ALA A 146 -13.23 -0.90 14.90
N GLN A 147 -13.58 -2.16 15.15
CA GLN A 147 -14.75 -2.54 15.96
C GLN A 147 -14.43 -2.43 17.45
#